data_e18f57e18d3afcb827117141c9204cb0
#
_entry.id   e18f57e18d3afcb827117141c9204cb0
#
_cell.length_a   1.000
_cell.length_b   1.000
_cell.length_c   1.000
_cell.angle_alpha   90.00
_cell.angle_beta   90.00
_cell.angle_gamma   90.00
#
_symmetry.space_group_name_H-M   'P 1'
#
loop_
_entity.id
_entity.type
_entity.pdbx_description
1 polymer ?
#
loop_
_entity_poly.entity_id
_entity_poly.type
_entity_poly.pdbx_seq_one_letter_code
_entity_poly.pdbx_strand_id
1 'polypeptide(L)' 'MSDKEVLVPNIGDFKDVEVIEVLTSTGSKINKDDPIITIESDKSSVEIPSPYSGSVKQVNLKVGDKVSEGSLILLI' A
#
# COMPACT_ATOMS: atom_id res chain seq x y z
N MET A 1 -20.99 8.25 -2.19
CA MET A 1 -19.66 8.75 -2.51
C MET A 1 -18.78 7.60 -2.90
N SER A 2 -17.92 7.83 -3.85
CA SER A 2 -17.07 6.75 -4.32
C SER A 2 -15.82 6.64 -3.47
N ASP A 3 -15.45 5.40 -3.19
CA ASP A 3 -14.19 5.13 -2.50
C ASP A 3 -13.05 5.30 -3.47
N LYS A 4 -11.91 5.71 -2.95
CA LYS A 4 -10.71 5.81 -3.75
C LYS A 4 -9.87 4.57 -3.55
N GLU A 5 -9.47 3.96 -4.64
CA GLU A 5 -8.61 2.79 -4.61
C GLU A 5 -7.16 3.24 -4.59
N VAL A 6 -6.42 2.70 -3.63
CA VAL A 6 -4.98 2.94 -3.56
C VAL A 6 -4.30 1.68 -4.08
N LEU A 7 -3.60 1.83 -5.18
CA LEU A 7 -2.97 0.72 -5.88
C LEU A 7 -1.46 0.81 -5.75
N VAL A 8 -0.80 -0.32 -5.91
CA VAL A 8 0.67 -0.35 -5.94
C VAL A 8 1.13 0.43 -7.18
N PRO A 9 1.92 1.49 -7.00
CA PRO A 9 2.40 2.28 -8.14
C PRO A 9 3.48 1.54 -8.91
N ASN A 10 3.91 2.14 -10.01
CA ASN A 10 5.03 1.61 -10.75
C ASN A 10 6.29 1.75 -9.90
N ILE A 11 6.84 0.64 -9.49
CA ILE A 11 8.03 0.59 -8.63
C ILE A 11 9.23 0.06 -9.41
N GLY A 12 9.21 0.23 -10.72
CA GLY A 12 10.32 -0.18 -11.57
C GLY A 12 10.27 -1.66 -11.89
N ASP A 13 11.41 -2.31 -11.77
CA ASP A 13 11.52 -3.72 -12.12
C ASP A 13 11.07 -4.67 -11.02
N PHE A 14 10.49 -4.14 -9.96
CA PHE A 14 10.03 -4.97 -8.85
C PHE A 14 8.77 -5.73 -9.25
N LYS A 15 8.81 -7.05 -9.12
CA LYS A 15 7.68 -7.92 -9.38
C LYS A 15 7.53 -8.87 -8.21
N ASP A 16 6.28 -9.16 -7.87
CA ASP A 16 5.98 -10.13 -6.81
C ASP A 16 6.73 -9.81 -5.52
N VAL A 17 6.69 -8.53 -5.13
CA VAL A 17 7.31 -8.10 -3.89
C VAL A 17 6.43 -8.50 -2.72
N GLU A 18 7.06 -8.75 -1.59
CA GLU A 18 6.35 -9.19 -0.40
C GLU A 18 6.06 -8.01 0.52
N VAL A 19 4.84 -7.98 1.05
CA VAL A 19 4.46 -6.99 2.05
C VAL A 19 5.05 -7.43 3.38
N ILE A 20 5.98 -6.64 3.91
CA ILE A 20 6.63 -6.96 5.19
C ILE A 20 6.07 -6.18 6.34
N GLU A 21 5.35 -5.10 6.06
CA GLU A 21 4.75 -4.28 7.11
C GLU A 21 3.55 -3.54 6.56
N VAL A 22 2.47 -3.50 7.33
CA VAL A 22 1.29 -2.70 7.02
C VAL A 22 1.20 -1.61 8.07
N LEU A 23 1.35 -0.36 7.64
CA LEU A 23 1.50 0.79 8.53
C LEU A 23 0.19 1.49 8.83
N THR A 24 -0.91 0.99 8.28
CA THR A 24 -2.22 1.58 8.49
C THR A 24 -3.24 0.48 8.70
N SER A 25 -4.42 0.85 9.19
CA SER A 25 -5.48 -0.11 9.43
C SER A 25 -6.83 0.52 9.15
N THR A 26 -7.87 -0.31 9.04
CA THR A 26 -9.23 0.17 8.84
C THR A 26 -9.61 1.13 9.95
N GLY A 27 -10.13 2.29 9.56
CA GLY A 27 -10.50 3.34 10.49
C GLY A 27 -9.41 4.37 10.75
N SER A 28 -8.20 4.13 10.30
CA SER A 28 -7.10 5.08 10.48
C SER A 28 -7.25 6.25 9.53
N LYS A 29 -6.76 7.40 9.96
CA LYS A 29 -6.66 8.57 9.08
C LYS A 29 -5.25 8.65 8.56
N ILE A 30 -5.12 8.89 7.27
CA ILE A 30 -3.82 9.04 6.63
C ILE A 30 -3.78 10.34 5.84
N ASN A 31 -2.58 10.87 5.69
CA ASN A 31 -2.35 12.03 4.86
C ASN A 31 -1.62 11.62 3.60
N LYS A 32 -1.75 12.45 2.57
CA LYS A 32 -0.99 12.25 1.35
C LYS A 32 0.49 12.12 1.69
N ASP A 33 1.15 11.15 1.07
CA ASP A 33 2.57 10.84 1.26
C ASP A 33 2.91 10.10 2.55
N ASP A 34 1.92 9.82 3.41
CA ASP A 34 2.18 8.95 4.55
C ASP A 34 2.47 7.53 4.07
N PRO A 35 3.47 6.86 4.63
CA PRO A 35 3.70 5.46 4.26
C PRO A 35 2.56 4.59 4.74
N ILE A 36 2.07 3.73 3.86
CA ILE A 36 0.93 2.86 4.16
C ILE A 36 1.32 1.39 4.24
N ILE A 37 2.27 0.96 3.43
CA ILE A 37 2.83 -0.39 3.52
C ILE A 37 4.31 -0.33 3.21
N THR A 38 5.03 -1.33 3.69
CA THR A 38 6.43 -1.54 3.32
C THR A 38 6.52 -2.86 2.58
N ILE A 39 7.18 -2.83 1.44
CA ILE A 39 7.40 -4.02 0.62
C ILE A 39 8.87 -4.31 0.54
N GLU A 40 9.20 -5.57 0.31
CA GLU A 40 10.58 -6.00 0.20
C GLU A 40 10.82 -6.68 -1.16
N SER A 41 11.89 -6.26 -1.81
CA SER A 41 12.35 -6.88 -3.05
C SER A 41 13.68 -7.57 -2.80
N ASP A 42 14.21 -8.19 -3.82
CA ASP A 42 15.51 -8.88 -3.72
C ASP A 42 16.65 -7.96 -3.28
N LYS A 43 16.51 -6.68 -3.53
CA LYS A 43 17.61 -5.73 -3.31
C LYS A 43 17.40 -4.84 -2.10
N SER A 44 16.16 -4.49 -1.80
CA SER A 44 15.90 -3.54 -0.72
C SER A 44 14.43 -3.51 -0.36
N SER A 45 14.13 -2.84 0.74
CA SER A 45 12.75 -2.58 1.13
C SER A 45 12.38 -1.16 0.72
N VAL A 46 11.10 -0.96 0.40
CA VAL A 46 10.57 0.32 -0.06
C VAL A 46 9.25 0.58 0.63
N GLU A 47 9.06 1.79 1.11
CA GLU A 47 7.78 2.20 1.66
C GLU A 47 6.92 2.79 0.55
N ILE A 48 5.64 2.42 0.54
CA ILE A 48 4.69 2.93 -0.44
C ILE A 48 3.89 4.04 0.22
N PRO A 49 3.97 5.27 -0.31
CA PRO A 49 3.21 6.38 0.26
C PRO A 49 1.77 6.40 -0.25
N SER A 50 0.90 7.02 0.53
CA SER A 50 -0.47 7.20 0.12
C SER A 50 -0.57 8.34 -0.89
N PRO A 51 -1.26 8.14 -2.02
CA PRO A 51 -1.49 9.23 -2.97
C PRO A 51 -2.62 10.16 -2.54
N TYR A 52 -3.36 9.81 -1.50
CA TYR A 52 -4.53 10.57 -1.06
C TYR A 52 -4.53 10.74 0.45
N SER A 53 -5.22 11.79 0.91
CA SER A 53 -5.55 11.97 2.32
C SER A 53 -6.97 11.48 2.56
N GLY A 54 -7.22 10.91 3.72
CA GLY A 54 -8.56 10.46 4.06
C GLY A 54 -8.56 9.38 5.13
N SER A 55 -9.74 8.82 5.34
CA SER A 55 -9.91 7.72 6.30
C SER A 55 -9.88 6.39 5.56
N VAL A 56 -9.12 5.45 6.09
CA VAL A 56 -9.01 4.12 5.50
C VAL A 56 -10.30 3.36 5.76
N LYS A 57 -10.95 2.92 4.70
CA LYS A 57 -12.20 2.17 4.80
C LYS A 57 -11.95 0.67 4.84
N GLN A 58 -10.96 0.22 4.11
CA GLN A 58 -10.63 -1.21 4.06
C GLN A 58 -9.19 -1.37 3.65
N VAL A 59 -8.47 -2.24 4.36
CA VAL A 59 -7.11 -2.62 3.99
C VAL A 59 -7.18 -3.99 3.34
N ASN A 60 -6.67 -4.08 2.12
CA ASN A 60 -6.81 -5.29 1.31
C ASN A 60 -5.58 -6.19 1.35
N LEU A 61 -4.52 -5.75 1.99
CA LEU A 61 -3.27 -6.50 2.09
C LEU A 61 -2.91 -6.76 3.54
N LYS A 62 -2.08 -7.77 3.74
CA LYS A 62 -1.55 -8.08 5.05
C LYS A 62 -0.11 -8.54 4.90
N VAL A 63 0.61 -8.57 6.03
CA VAL A 63 2.00 -9.01 6.05
C VAL A 63 2.09 -10.43 5.49
N GLY A 64 3.03 -10.62 4.58
CA GLY A 64 3.23 -11.90 3.91
C GLY A 64 2.58 -12.00 2.55
N ASP A 65 1.69 -11.06 2.20
CA ASP A 65 1.07 -11.06 0.88
C ASP A 65 2.09 -10.64 -0.17
N LYS A 66 1.95 -11.21 -1.36
CA LYS A 66 2.78 -10.81 -2.50
C LYS A 66 1.96 -9.91 -3.41
N VAL A 67 2.59 -8.82 -3.86
CA VAL A 67 1.91 -7.82 -4.67
C VAL A 67 2.78 -7.44 -5.86
N SER A 68 2.13 -6.83 -6.85
CA SER A 68 2.82 -6.30 -8.01
C SER A 68 2.15 -4.98 -8.39
N GLU A 69 2.71 -4.31 -9.39
CA GLU A 69 2.14 -3.05 -9.85
C GLU A 69 0.65 -3.22 -10.17
N GLY A 70 -0.16 -2.31 -9.66
CA GLY A 70 -1.60 -2.34 -9.87
C GLY A 70 -2.39 -3.14 -8.86
N SER A 71 -1.74 -3.83 -7.93
CA SER A 71 -2.46 -4.54 -6.87
C SER A 71 -3.16 -3.57 -5.95
N LEU A 72 -4.37 -3.91 -5.53
CA LEU A 72 -5.13 -3.06 -4.62
C LEU A 72 -4.56 -3.14 -3.21
N ILE A 73 -4.20 -1.99 -2.66
CA ILE A 73 -3.65 -1.91 -1.31
C ILE A 73 -4.78 -1.68 -0.31
N LEU A 74 -5.50 -0.59 -0.49
CA LEU A 74 -6.57 -0.23 0.42
C LEU A 74 -7.57 0.70 -0.26
N LEU A 75 -8.68 0.93 0.44
CA LEU A 75 -9.70 1.87 0.00
C LEU A 75 -9.77 3.02 1.01
N ILE A 76 -9.94 4.20 0.48
CA ILE A 76 -10.12 5.42 1.27
C ILE A 76 -11.53 5.94 1.09
#